data_0d5a00d58fb66a221e6ba6fa1b192f87
#
_entry.id   0d5a00d58fb66a221e6ba6fa1b192f87
#
_cell.length_a   1.000
_cell.length_b   1.000
_cell.length_c   1.000
_cell.angle_alpha   90.00
_cell.angle_beta   90.00
_cell.angle_gamma   90.00
#
_symmetry.space_group_name_H-M   'P 1'
#
loop_
_entity.id
_entity.type
_entity.pdbx_description
1 polymer ?
#
loop_
_entity_poly.entity_id
_entity_poly.type
_entity_poly.pdbx_seq_one_letter_code
_entity_poly.pdbx_strand_id
1 'polypeptide(L)'
;MTLSPDIMLAPQNALAIYDDLRVEVIHATGIDGARHARGIAVVIDVLRSFTVSAYALAGGARECRLVTTTQEALALTAAIPGALVSAEEDGLPIPGIAISNSPTQIKAADVKGRVLVQRSSAGTQVAAAVAEGIDIFAASLVVARATVQACLLRRPSPTHLTFIASDDHPEDHACARYMEAIIRGEKPDADRLLQPLRESERYKRLMNGATPGFPPTDLELALTPDRFNFAMPATRETGHLRLTKSDQTNTRS
;
A
#
# COMPACT_ATOMS: atom_id res chain seq x y z
N MET A 1 -8.10 -27.66 17.74
CA MET A 1 -7.45 -26.55 17.01
C MET A 1 -8.45 -25.41 16.96
N THR A 2 -8.37 -24.52 17.92
CA THR A 2 -9.30 -23.39 18.12
C THR A 2 -8.86 -22.22 17.25
N LEU A 3 -9.75 -21.79 16.38
CA LEU A 3 -9.60 -20.56 15.58
C LEU A 3 -9.64 -19.35 16.50
N SER A 4 -8.64 -18.47 16.40
CA SER A 4 -8.58 -17.19 17.12
C SER A 4 -9.76 -16.28 16.73
N PRO A 5 -10.39 -15.58 17.70
CA PRO A 5 -11.57 -14.77 17.49
C PRO A 5 -11.21 -13.29 17.26
N ASP A 6 -10.49 -12.93 16.21
CA ASP A 6 -10.15 -11.53 15.89
C ASP A 6 -10.68 -11.05 14.53
N ILE A 7 -11.87 -11.56 14.14
CA ILE A 7 -12.68 -10.92 13.10
C ILE A 7 -13.75 -10.09 13.79
N MET A 8 -13.34 -8.99 14.41
CA MET A 8 -14.30 -7.95 14.77
C MET A 8 -14.61 -7.13 13.51
N LEU A 9 -15.80 -7.37 12.95
CA LEU A 9 -16.44 -6.50 11.96
C LEU A 9 -16.51 -5.09 12.57
N ALA A 10 -15.89 -4.10 11.90
CA ALA A 10 -16.04 -2.70 12.25
C ALA A 10 -17.53 -2.33 12.25
N PRO A 11 -18.01 -1.51 13.20
CA PRO A 11 -19.43 -1.17 13.29
C PRO A 11 -19.87 -0.45 12.00
N GLN A 12 -20.98 -0.92 11.43
CA GLN A 12 -21.58 -0.38 10.19
C GLN A 12 -21.97 1.11 10.31
N ASN A 13 -21.96 1.69 11.50
CA ASN A 13 -22.30 3.08 11.78
C ASN A 13 -21.15 4.09 11.59
N ALA A 14 -19.94 3.64 11.23
CA ALA A 14 -18.81 4.56 11.02
C ALA A 14 -18.96 5.42 9.74
N LEU A 15 -19.79 5.01 8.79
CA LEU A 15 -20.01 5.74 7.53
C LEU A 15 -20.86 7.01 7.70
N ALA A 16 -21.74 7.09 8.70
CA ALA A 16 -22.60 8.26 8.94
C ALA A 16 -21.85 9.53 9.41
N ILE A 17 -20.58 9.42 9.74
CA ILE A 17 -19.76 10.54 10.22
C ILE A 17 -19.22 11.39 9.06
N TYR A 18 -19.31 10.92 7.81
CA TYR A 18 -18.65 11.54 6.65
C TYR A 18 -19.59 12.32 5.72
N ASP A 19 -20.92 12.33 5.98
CA ASP A 19 -21.93 12.97 5.12
C ASP A 19 -21.75 14.50 4.95
N ASP A 20 -21.02 15.17 5.85
CA ASP A 20 -20.75 16.61 5.78
C ASP A 20 -19.35 16.96 5.25
N LEU A 21 -18.48 15.97 4.96
CA LEU A 21 -17.12 16.22 4.49
C LEU A 21 -17.09 16.41 2.96
N ARG A 22 -17.04 17.66 2.52
CA ARG A 22 -16.77 18.00 1.10
C ARG A 22 -15.28 17.82 0.80
N VAL A 23 -14.86 16.59 0.51
CA VAL A 23 -13.50 16.27 0.08
C VAL A 23 -13.48 16.13 -1.43
N GLU A 24 -12.64 16.90 -2.09
CA GLU A 24 -12.36 16.74 -3.52
C GLU A 24 -11.39 15.55 -3.72
N VAL A 25 -11.78 14.59 -4.54
CA VAL A 25 -10.93 13.44 -4.91
C VAL A 25 -10.28 13.73 -6.26
N ILE A 26 -8.95 13.64 -6.29
CA ILE A 26 -8.13 13.81 -7.49
C ILE A 26 -7.49 12.46 -7.82
N HIS A 27 -7.62 12.00 -9.07
CA HIS A 27 -6.92 10.84 -9.58
C HIS A 27 -5.70 11.28 -10.37
N ALA A 28 -4.55 10.66 -10.09
CA ALA A 28 -3.27 10.95 -10.71
C ALA A 28 -2.49 9.64 -10.94
N THR A 29 -1.42 9.71 -11.73
CA THR A 29 -0.59 8.54 -12.03
C THR A 29 0.88 8.91 -12.04
N GLY A 30 1.73 8.01 -11.53
CA GLY A 30 3.17 8.07 -11.61
C GLY A 30 3.83 9.25 -10.89
N ILE A 31 5.09 9.48 -11.20
CA ILE A 31 5.93 10.51 -10.57
C ILE A 31 5.37 11.92 -10.81
N ASP A 32 4.85 12.18 -12.01
CA ASP A 32 4.28 13.50 -12.31
C ASP A 32 3.05 13.78 -11.47
N GLY A 33 2.14 12.81 -11.35
CA GLY A 33 1.00 12.88 -10.45
C GLY A 33 1.38 13.11 -8.99
N ALA A 34 2.46 12.48 -8.53
CA ALA A 34 2.96 12.64 -7.18
C ALA A 34 3.50 14.06 -6.90
N ARG A 35 4.22 14.64 -7.87
CA ARG A 35 4.78 16.00 -7.76
C ARG A 35 3.70 17.08 -7.67
N HIS A 36 2.54 16.84 -8.28
CA HIS A 36 1.43 17.78 -8.33
C HIS A 36 0.28 17.44 -7.35
N ALA A 37 0.52 16.50 -6.44
CA ALA A 37 -0.47 16.08 -5.44
C ALA A 37 -0.94 17.27 -4.57
N ARG A 38 -2.22 17.27 -4.23
CA ARG A 38 -2.86 18.30 -3.38
C ARG A 38 -3.52 17.64 -2.17
N GLY A 39 -3.47 18.29 -1.03
CA GLY A 39 -4.05 17.82 0.21
C GLY A 39 -3.26 16.63 0.77
N ILE A 40 -3.89 15.47 0.89
CA ILE A 40 -3.22 14.23 1.30
C ILE A 40 -2.95 13.38 0.05
N ALA A 41 -1.71 12.93 -0.12
CA ALA A 41 -1.31 12.01 -1.19
C ALA A 41 -1.47 10.56 -0.72
N VAL A 42 -2.25 9.77 -1.45
CA VAL A 42 -2.38 8.33 -1.24
C VAL A 42 -1.75 7.63 -2.43
N VAL A 43 -0.54 7.12 -2.26
CA VAL A 43 0.17 6.40 -3.32
C VAL A 43 -0.24 4.94 -3.31
N ILE A 44 -0.72 4.45 -4.45
CA ILE A 44 -1.34 3.14 -4.60
C ILE A 44 -0.43 2.25 -5.45
N ASP A 45 -0.05 1.08 -4.90
CA ASP A 45 0.67 0.02 -5.62
C ASP A 45 0.14 -1.34 -5.14
N VAL A 46 -0.83 -1.88 -5.89
CA VAL A 46 -1.51 -3.13 -5.54
C VAL A 46 -0.64 -4.34 -5.89
N LEU A 47 -0.09 -4.35 -7.09
CA LEU A 47 0.77 -5.42 -7.56
C LEU A 47 2.19 -4.89 -7.85
N ARG A 48 3.04 -4.79 -6.77
CA ARG A 48 2.91 -5.50 -5.46
C ARG A 48 3.39 -4.69 -4.26
N SER A 49 4.03 -3.53 -4.45
CA SER A 49 4.89 -2.89 -3.44
C SER A 49 4.17 -2.65 -2.11
N PHE A 50 3.03 -1.97 -2.12
CA PHE A 50 2.36 -1.63 -0.85
C PHE A 50 1.48 -2.76 -0.30
N THR A 51 1.19 -3.79 -1.10
CA THR A 51 0.70 -5.06 -0.59
C THR A 51 1.79 -5.76 0.25
N VAL A 52 3.05 -5.77 -0.21
CA VAL A 52 4.20 -6.30 0.55
C VAL A 52 4.37 -5.56 1.87
N SER A 53 4.35 -4.21 1.86
CA SER A 53 4.40 -3.41 3.08
C SER A 53 3.27 -3.76 4.05
N ALA A 54 2.04 -3.89 3.54
CA ALA A 54 0.88 -4.23 4.37
C ALA A 54 1.02 -5.61 5.03
N TYR A 55 1.45 -6.64 4.29
CA TYR A 55 1.69 -7.97 4.85
C TYR A 55 2.85 -7.99 5.85
N ALA A 56 3.93 -7.22 5.61
CA ALA A 56 5.03 -7.09 6.56
C ALA A 56 4.56 -6.49 7.89
N LEU A 57 3.84 -5.37 7.83
CA LEU A 57 3.30 -4.69 9.02
C LEU A 57 2.23 -5.54 9.74
N ALA A 58 1.39 -6.26 9.00
CA ALA A 58 0.43 -7.22 9.58
C ALA A 58 1.14 -8.40 10.25
N GLY A 59 2.27 -8.86 9.71
CA GLY A 59 3.14 -9.89 10.28
C GLY A 59 3.95 -9.44 11.48
N GLY A 60 3.82 -8.17 11.88
CA GLY A 60 4.49 -7.60 13.04
C GLY A 60 5.84 -6.96 12.75
N ALA A 61 6.16 -6.63 11.51
CA ALA A 61 7.28 -5.75 11.21
C ALA A 61 7.10 -4.42 11.96
N ARG A 62 8.20 -3.91 12.51
CA ARG A 62 8.18 -2.65 13.28
C ARG A 62 7.84 -1.45 12.38
N GLU A 63 8.41 -1.44 11.19
CA GLU A 63 8.25 -0.41 10.16
C GLU A 63 8.74 -0.93 8.81
N CYS A 64 8.32 -0.26 7.71
CA CYS A 64 8.95 -0.42 6.41
C CYS A 64 9.67 0.88 6.05
N ARG A 65 10.90 0.79 5.51
CA ARG A 65 11.68 1.92 5.01
C ARG A 65 11.77 1.85 3.51
N LEU A 66 11.20 2.84 2.84
CA LEU A 66 11.16 2.92 1.39
C LEU A 66 12.36 3.72 0.89
N VAL A 67 13.11 3.16 -0.02
CA VAL A 67 14.24 3.78 -0.69
C VAL A 67 14.08 3.71 -2.22
N THR A 68 14.88 4.48 -2.95
CA THR A 68 14.72 4.60 -4.40
C THR A 68 15.68 3.70 -5.19
N THR A 69 16.82 3.35 -4.63
CA THR A 69 17.83 2.52 -5.31
C THR A 69 18.12 1.22 -4.57
N THR A 70 18.55 0.22 -5.30
CA THR A 70 19.01 -1.06 -4.73
C THR A 70 20.22 -0.86 -3.83
N GLN A 71 21.13 0.06 -4.18
CA GLN A 71 22.30 0.38 -3.37
C GLN A 71 21.89 0.95 -2.00
N GLU A 72 20.95 1.90 -1.97
CA GLU A 72 20.38 2.42 -0.72
C GLU A 72 19.72 1.32 0.10
N ALA A 73 18.96 0.42 -0.54
CA ALA A 73 18.31 -0.69 0.15
C ALA A 73 19.33 -1.60 0.85
N LEU A 74 20.39 -1.98 0.17
CA LEU A 74 21.43 -2.83 0.74
C LEU A 74 22.21 -2.11 1.84
N ALA A 75 22.58 -0.85 1.63
CA ALA A 75 23.32 -0.05 2.62
C ALA A 75 22.50 0.17 3.89
N LEU A 76 21.22 0.54 3.76
CA LEU A 76 20.35 0.76 4.90
C LEU A 76 20.05 -0.55 5.64
N THR A 77 19.87 -1.66 4.93
CA THR A 77 19.71 -2.98 5.54
C THR A 77 20.94 -3.40 6.34
N ALA A 78 22.13 -3.19 5.81
CA ALA A 78 23.38 -3.49 6.50
C ALA A 78 23.61 -2.64 7.77
N ALA A 79 23.10 -1.40 7.76
CA ALA A 79 23.20 -0.48 8.90
C ALA A 79 22.21 -0.79 10.04
N ILE A 80 21.18 -1.62 9.81
CA ILE A 80 20.13 -1.91 10.79
C ILE A 80 20.22 -3.39 11.20
N PRO A 81 20.64 -3.70 12.44
CA PRO A 81 20.74 -5.08 12.90
C PRO A 81 19.41 -5.85 12.74
N GLY A 82 19.48 -6.97 12.06
CA GLY A 82 18.33 -7.84 11.83
C GLY A 82 17.30 -7.33 10.81
N ALA A 83 17.56 -6.24 10.09
CA ALA A 83 16.65 -5.80 9.02
C ALA A 83 16.54 -6.84 7.91
N LEU A 84 15.42 -6.80 7.19
CA LEU A 84 15.17 -7.54 5.97
C LEU A 84 15.20 -6.58 4.78
N VAL A 85 15.59 -7.08 3.62
CA VAL A 85 15.46 -6.35 2.36
C VAL A 85 14.45 -7.03 1.45
N SER A 86 13.56 -6.23 0.86
CA SER A 86 12.68 -6.63 -0.23
C SER A 86 12.90 -5.69 -1.40
N ALA A 87 13.38 -6.20 -2.51
CA ALA A 87 13.66 -5.37 -3.67
C ALA A 87 13.47 -6.11 -5.00
N GLU A 88 13.10 -5.35 -6.02
CA GLU A 88 12.98 -5.79 -7.40
C GLU A 88 13.44 -4.70 -8.36
N GLU A 89 13.81 -5.04 -9.57
CA GLU A 89 14.04 -4.12 -10.69
C GLU A 89 13.20 -4.55 -11.89
N ASP A 90 12.39 -3.63 -12.42
CA ASP A 90 11.47 -3.87 -13.54
C ASP A 90 10.54 -5.09 -13.33
N GLY A 91 10.11 -5.28 -12.07
CA GLY A 91 9.28 -6.42 -11.66
C GLY A 91 10.05 -7.73 -11.47
N LEU A 92 11.37 -7.74 -11.68
CA LEU A 92 12.21 -8.95 -11.63
C LEU A 92 13.00 -9.04 -10.33
N PRO A 93 13.25 -10.27 -9.83
CA PRO A 93 14.10 -10.48 -8.65
C PRO A 93 15.53 -10.01 -8.90
N ILE A 94 16.14 -9.43 -7.87
CA ILE A 94 17.55 -9.03 -7.89
C ILE A 94 18.41 -10.17 -7.35
N PRO A 95 19.45 -10.62 -8.05
CA PRO A 95 20.36 -11.64 -7.55
C PRO A 95 20.95 -11.29 -6.18
N GLY A 96 20.90 -12.25 -5.25
CA GLY A 96 21.38 -12.07 -3.87
C GLY A 96 20.35 -11.45 -2.90
N ILE A 97 19.18 -11.00 -3.37
CA ILE A 97 18.08 -10.54 -2.52
C ILE A 97 17.00 -11.63 -2.44
N ALA A 98 16.78 -12.12 -1.22
CA ALA A 98 15.90 -13.29 -1.02
C ALA A 98 14.40 -12.97 -1.18
N ILE A 99 13.98 -11.73 -0.94
CA ILE A 99 12.59 -11.30 -1.00
C ILE A 99 12.43 -10.32 -2.17
N SER A 100 11.75 -10.77 -3.23
CA SER A 100 11.56 -9.97 -4.44
C SER A 100 10.18 -9.31 -4.44
N ASN A 101 9.90 -8.31 -3.67
CA ASN A 101 8.62 -7.60 -3.74
C ASN A 101 7.36 -8.52 -3.84
N SER A 102 7.35 -9.63 -3.08
CA SER A 102 6.29 -10.65 -3.11
C SER A 102 5.59 -10.78 -1.74
N PRO A 103 4.28 -10.51 -1.65
CA PRO A 103 3.52 -10.72 -0.42
C PRO A 103 3.52 -12.20 0.04
N THR A 104 3.62 -13.15 -0.87
CA THR A 104 3.80 -14.58 -0.54
C THR A 104 5.11 -14.82 0.21
N GLN A 105 6.21 -14.24 -0.28
CA GLN A 105 7.52 -14.38 0.35
C GLN A 105 7.57 -13.66 1.71
N ILE A 106 6.99 -12.46 1.81
CA ILE A 106 6.90 -11.70 3.08
C ILE A 106 6.09 -12.48 4.12
N LYS A 107 4.98 -13.08 3.71
CA LYS A 107 4.14 -13.88 4.61
C LYS A 107 4.87 -15.10 5.17
N ALA A 108 5.82 -15.64 4.42
CA ALA A 108 6.66 -16.77 4.83
C ALA A 108 7.91 -16.33 5.63
N ALA A 109 8.28 -15.06 5.61
CA ALA A 109 9.46 -14.55 6.28
C ALA A 109 9.21 -14.24 7.76
N ASP A 110 10.25 -14.36 8.58
CA ASP A 110 10.24 -13.88 9.96
C ASP A 110 10.42 -12.36 10.00
N VAL A 111 9.31 -11.63 9.94
CA VAL A 111 9.29 -10.16 9.93
C VAL A 111 9.07 -9.54 11.31
N LYS A 112 8.70 -10.35 12.33
CA LYS A 112 8.25 -9.85 13.63
C LYS A 112 9.34 -9.04 14.35
N GLY A 113 9.01 -7.78 14.69
CA GLY A 113 9.91 -6.84 15.37
C GLY A 113 11.04 -6.30 14.50
N ARG A 114 11.13 -6.71 13.22
CA ARG A 114 12.20 -6.32 12.31
C ARG A 114 11.81 -5.11 11.47
N VAL A 115 12.78 -4.44 10.89
CA VAL A 115 12.61 -3.42 9.86
C VAL A 115 12.62 -4.11 8.50
N LEU A 116 11.66 -3.77 7.64
CA LEU A 116 11.72 -4.12 6.23
C LEU A 116 12.25 -2.91 5.45
N VAL A 117 13.39 -3.04 4.79
CA VAL A 117 13.86 -2.06 3.81
C VAL A 117 13.32 -2.47 2.45
N GLN A 118 12.62 -1.57 1.78
CA GLN A 118 11.90 -1.88 0.56
C GLN A 118 12.28 -0.93 -0.58
N ARG A 119 12.54 -1.52 -1.75
CA ARG A 119 12.73 -0.83 -3.02
C ARG A 119 11.85 -1.46 -4.10
N SER A 120 11.15 -0.63 -4.86
CA SER A 120 10.39 -1.07 -6.03
C SER A 120 10.56 -0.11 -7.21
N SER A 121 10.28 -0.58 -8.41
CA SER A 121 10.43 0.22 -9.64
C SER A 121 9.35 1.28 -9.82
N ALA A 122 8.18 1.13 -9.15
CA ALA A 122 7.07 2.08 -9.21
C ALA A 122 6.74 2.67 -7.84
N GLY A 123 6.15 1.90 -6.92
CA GLY A 123 5.56 2.41 -5.68
C GLY A 123 6.50 3.25 -4.82
N THR A 124 7.75 2.79 -4.59
CA THR A 124 8.73 3.54 -3.77
C THR A 124 9.20 4.80 -4.48
N GLN A 125 9.33 4.80 -5.82
CA GLN A 125 9.72 5.97 -6.62
C GLN A 125 8.65 7.05 -6.56
N VAL A 126 7.38 6.67 -6.76
CA VAL A 126 6.25 7.58 -6.74
C VAL A 126 6.05 8.16 -5.34
N ALA A 127 6.15 7.34 -4.29
CA ALA A 127 6.06 7.84 -2.91
C ALA A 127 7.17 8.85 -2.57
N ALA A 128 8.40 8.60 -3.01
CA ALA A 128 9.52 9.52 -2.82
C ALA A 128 9.34 10.85 -3.57
N ALA A 129 8.64 10.83 -4.70
CA ALA A 129 8.41 12.01 -5.55
C ALA A 129 7.29 12.95 -5.06
N VAL A 130 6.48 12.55 -4.08
CA VAL A 130 5.47 13.45 -3.48
C VAL A 130 6.16 14.69 -2.91
N ALA A 131 5.59 15.86 -3.14
CA ALA A 131 6.16 17.13 -2.68
C ALA A 131 6.32 17.20 -1.15
N GLU A 132 7.29 17.97 -0.68
CA GLU A 132 7.45 18.24 0.75
C GLU A 132 6.24 18.97 1.33
N GLY A 133 5.93 18.69 2.61
CA GLY A 133 4.79 19.29 3.30
C GLY A 133 3.44 18.62 2.99
N ILE A 134 3.39 17.64 2.09
CA ILE A 134 2.20 16.85 1.81
C ILE A 134 2.22 15.57 2.69
N ASP A 135 1.12 15.33 3.40
CA ASP A 135 0.90 14.06 4.11
C ASP A 135 0.82 12.89 3.11
N ILE A 136 1.53 11.82 3.39
CA ILE A 136 1.62 10.66 2.50
C ILE A 136 1.05 9.42 3.19
N PHE A 137 0.25 8.67 2.46
CA PHE A 137 -0.14 7.30 2.79
C PHE A 137 0.27 6.37 1.66
N ALA A 138 0.86 5.24 2.00
CA ALA A 138 1.01 4.11 1.08
C ALA A 138 -0.26 3.26 1.15
N ALA A 139 -0.78 2.82 0.00
CA ALA A 139 -2.01 2.05 -0.05
C ALA A 139 -1.96 0.91 -1.06
N SER A 140 -2.74 -0.09 -0.78
CA SER A 140 -3.14 -1.15 -1.71
C SER A 140 -4.56 -1.60 -1.36
N LEU A 141 -5.13 -2.47 -2.17
CA LEU A 141 -6.51 -2.93 -1.97
C LEU A 141 -6.74 -3.55 -0.58
N VAL A 142 -5.72 -4.22 -0.02
CA VAL A 142 -5.80 -4.93 1.27
C VAL A 142 -5.94 -4.01 2.49
N VAL A 143 -5.70 -2.70 2.35
CA VAL A 143 -5.82 -1.67 3.41
C VAL A 143 -6.69 -0.49 2.97
N ALA A 144 -7.43 -0.61 1.88
CA ALA A 144 -8.09 0.51 1.22
C ALA A 144 -9.04 1.28 2.15
N ARG A 145 -9.98 0.60 2.81
CA ARG A 145 -10.94 1.21 3.74
C ARG A 145 -10.26 1.89 4.92
N ALA A 146 -9.32 1.21 5.54
CA ALA A 146 -8.59 1.76 6.67
C ALA A 146 -7.78 3.00 6.30
N THR A 147 -7.21 3.02 5.09
CA THR A 147 -6.51 4.19 4.56
C THR A 147 -7.45 5.38 4.38
N VAL A 148 -8.62 5.18 3.75
CA VAL A 148 -9.63 6.25 3.60
C VAL A 148 -10.03 6.81 4.97
N GLN A 149 -10.35 5.95 5.93
CA GLN A 149 -10.73 6.35 7.28
C GLN A 149 -9.63 7.17 7.96
N ALA A 150 -8.37 6.73 7.85
CA ALA A 150 -7.24 7.44 8.44
C ALA A 150 -7.02 8.82 7.78
N CYS A 151 -7.20 8.94 6.47
CA CYS A 151 -7.13 10.23 5.78
C CYS A 151 -8.23 11.19 6.24
N LEU A 152 -9.48 10.73 6.31
CA LEU A 152 -10.62 11.56 6.70
C LEU A 152 -10.58 11.99 8.19
N LEU A 153 -9.89 11.24 9.03
CA LEU A 153 -9.67 11.57 10.45
C LEU A 153 -8.53 12.56 10.69
N ARG A 154 -7.74 12.92 9.67
CA ARG A 154 -6.68 13.94 9.81
C ARG A 154 -7.25 15.29 10.27
N ARG A 155 -6.45 16.02 11.03
CA ARG A 155 -6.81 17.38 11.50
C ARG A 155 -5.71 18.37 11.11
N PRO A 156 -6.03 19.51 10.48
CA PRO A 156 -7.37 19.88 10.03
C PRO A 156 -7.94 18.89 9.00
N SER A 157 -9.27 18.85 8.85
CA SER A 157 -9.93 17.98 7.87
C SER A 157 -9.43 18.25 6.46
N PRO A 158 -9.09 17.22 5.68
CA PRO A 158 -8.58 17.42 4.34
C PRO A 158 -9.66 17.99 3.42
N THR A 159 -9.26 18.93 2.56
CA THR A 159 -10.13 19.45 1.48
C THR A 159 -9.91 18.70 0.17
N HIS A 160 -8.76 18.05 0.01
CA HIS A 160 -8.38 17.27 -1.16
C HIS A 160 -7.73 15.96 -0.74
N LEU A 161 -8.03 14.89 -1.47
CA LEU A 161 -7.30 13.64 -1.45
C LEU A 161 -6.83 13.33 -2.87
N THR A 162 -5.53 13.19 -3.07
CA THR A 162 -4.97 12.79 -4.36
C THR A 162 -4.62 11.29 -4.30
N PHE A 163 -5.39 10.48 -5.03
CA PHE A 163 -5.10 9.06 -5.25
C PHE A 163 -4.15 8.93 -6.44
N ILE A 164 -2.97 8.39 -6.20
CA ILE A 164 -1.88 8.32 -7.17
C ILE A 164 -1.62 6.85 -7.47
N ALA A 165 -2.07 6.37 -8.63
CA ALA A 165 -1.67 5.07 -9.14
C ALA A 165 -0.15 5.07 -9.38
N SER A 166 0.57 4.08 -8.87
CA SER A 166 2.04 4.05 -8.99
C SER A 166 2.48 3.86 -10.44
N ASP A 167 1.67 3.18 -11.23
CA ASP A 167 1.82 3.02 -12.66
C ASP A 167 0.43 2.98 -13.30
N ASP A 168 0.35 3.03 -14.65
CA ASP A 168 -0.92 2.95 -15.39
C ASP A 168 -1.43 1.50 -15.47
N HIS A 169 -1.59 0.89 -14.29
CA HIS A 169 -2.09 -0.47 -14.15
C HIS A 169 -3.55 -0.50 -13.68
N PRO A 170 -4.39 -1.38 -14.24
CA PRO A 170 -5.83 -1.41 -13.95
C PRO A 170 -6.15 -1.69 -12.48
N GLU A 171 -5.31 -2.45 -11.76
CA GLU A 171 -5.50 -2.74 -10.34
C GLU A 171 -5.29 -1.53 -9.44
N ASP A 172 -4.35 -0.63 -9.75
CA ASP A 172 -4.11 0.59 -8.99
C ASP A 172 -5.27 1.56 -9.17
N HIS A 173 -5.74 1.72 -10.42
CA HIS A 173 -6.94 2.52 -10.70
C HIS A 173 -8.21 1.91 -10.09
N ALA A 174 -8.34 0.58 -10.07
CA ALA A 174 -9.47 -0.09 -9.40
C ALA A 174 -9.45 0.18 -7.88
N CYS A 175 -8.28 0.15 -7.25
CA CYS A 175 -8.10 0.49 -5.85
C CYS A 175 -8.47 1.95 -5.57
N ALA A 176 -8.04 2.90 -6.41
CA ALA A 176 -8.39 4.31 -6.29
C ALA A 176 -9.91 4.53 -6.36
N ARG A 177 -10.59 3.90 -7.33
CA ARG A 177 -12.07 3.97 -7.44
C ARG A 177 -12.78 3.28 -6.28
N TYR A 178 -12.22 2.18 -5.78
CA TYR A 178 -12.73 1.50 -4.59
C TYR A 178 -12.72 2.43 -3.37
N MET A 179 -11.61 3.15 -3.16
CA MET A 179 -11.45 4.11 -2.08
C MET A 179 -12.35 5.34 -2.25
N GLU A 180 -12.49 5.85 -3.48
CA GLU A 180 -13.39 6.96 -3.77
C GLU A 180 -14.87 6.60 -3.50
N ALA A 181 -15.32 5.40 -3.87
CA ALA A 181 -16.66 4.93 -3.56
C ALA A 181 -16.92 4.88 -2.05
N ILE A 182 -15.93 4.47 -1.25
CA ILE A 182 -16.02 4.50 0.22
C ILE A 182 -16.21 5.95 0.73
N ILE A 183 -15.46 6.94 0.18
CA ILE A 183 -15.61 8.35 0.56
C ILE A 183 -17.01 8.86 0.27
N ARG A 184 -17.60 8.42 -0.83
CA ARG A 184 -18.98 8.80 -1.25
C ARG A 184 -20.07 8.05 -0.48
N GLY A 185 -19.74 7.21 0.51
CA GLY A 185 -20.70 6.41 1.25
C GLY A 185 -21.26 5.23 0.46
N GLU A 186 -20.69 4.93 -0.70
CA GLU A 186 -21.10 3.83 -1.55
C GLU A 186 -20.53 2.48 -1.06
N LYS A 187 -21.15 1.39 -1.47
CA LYS A 187 -20.61 0.03 -1.28
C LYS A 187 -19.88 -0.39 -2.56
N PRO A 188 -18.53 -0.29 -2.62
CA PRO A 188 -17.80 -0.63 -3.82
C PRO A 188 -17.86 -2.13 -4.12
N ASP A 189 -18.00 -2.46 -5.40
CA ASP A 189 -17.89 -3.81 -5.94
C ASP A 189 -16.48 -4.03 -6.47
N ALA A 190 -15.63 -4.65 -5.66
CA ALA A 190 -14.24 -4.89 -6.00
C ALA A 190 -14.10 -5.84 -7.20
N ASP A 191 -14.97 -6.84 -7.35
CA ASP A 191 -14.89 -7.79 -8.46
C ASP A 191 -15.15 -7.10 -9.79
N ARG A 192 -16.15 -6.22 -9.83
CA ARG A 192 -16.43 -5.39 -10.99
C ARG A 192 -15.29 -4.43 -11.31
N LEU A 193 -14.72 -3.78 -10.30
CA LEU A 193 -13.61 -2.84 -10.49
C LEU A 193 -12.34 -3.53 -10.98
N LEU A 194 -12.10 -4.79 -10.58
CA LEU A 194 -10.94 -5.59 -10.98
C LEU A 194 -11.15 -6.34 -12.31
N GLN A 195 -12.32 -6.25 -12.92
CA GLN A 195 -12.60 -6.95 -14.18
C GLN A 195 -11.60 -6.59 -15.30
N PRO A 196 -11.22 -5.31 -15.53
CA PRO A 196 -10.23 -4.95 -16.55
C PRO A 196 -8.86 -5.62 -16.34
N LEU A 197 -8.44 -5.79 -15.09
CA LEU A 197 -7.23 -6.55 -14.78
C LEU A 197 -7.41 -8.02 -15.16
N ARG A 198 -8.50 -8.66 -14.71
CA ARG A 198 -8.76 -10.10 -14.92
C ARG A 198 -8.88 -10.50 -16.38
N GLU A 199 -9.33 -9.58 -17.23
CA GLU A 199 -9.43 -9.77 -18.67
C GLU A 199 -8.11 -9.52 -19.41
N SER A 200 -7.11 -8.93 -18.75
CA SER A 200 -5.83 -8.55 -19.36
C SER A 200 -4.91 -9.76 -19.60
N GLU A 201 -4.08 -9.65 -20.65
CA GLU A 201 -3.01 -10.63 -20.90
C GLU A 201 -1.96 -10.63 -19.76
N ARG A 202 -1.79 -9.49 -19.07
CA ARG A 202 -0.94 -9.39 -17.87
C ARG A 202 -1.43 -10.34 -16.77
N TYR A 203 -2.72 -10.33 -16.45
CA TYR A 203 -3.31 -11.22 -15.44
C TYR A 203 -3.12 -12.70 -15.78
N LYS A 204 -3.39 -13.08 -17.02
CA LYS A 204 -3.21 -14.46 -17.49
C LYS A 204 -1.75 -14.92 -17.32
N ARG A 205 -0.80 -14.05 -17.66
CA ARG A 205 0.64 -14.31 -17.53
C ARG A 205 1.05 -14.50 -16.06
N LEU A 206 0.54 -13.66 -15.16
CA LEU A 206 0.80 -13.74 -13.73
C LEU A 206 0.18 -15.00 -13.11
N MET A 207 -1.05 -15.34 -13.49
CA MET A 207 -1.75 -16.55 -13.03
C MET A 207 -1.03 -17.84 -13.43
N ASN A 208 -0.41 -17.87 -14.61
CA ASN A 208 0.32 -19.05 -15.10
C ASN A 208 1.71 -19.23 -14.46
N GLY A 209 2.12 -18.32 -13.55
CA GLY A 209 3.44 -18.40 -12.92
C GLY A 209 4.61 -18.16 -13.87
N ALA A 210 4.37 -17.58 -15.06
CA ALA A 210 5.38 -17.35 -16.07
C ALA A 210 6.30 -16.16 -15.77
N THR A 211 5.97 -15.36 -14.75
CA THR A 211 6.76 -14.18 -14.37
C THR A 211 7.73 -14.54 -13.24
N PRO A 212 9.05 -14.45 -13.45
CA PRO A 212 10.03 -14.71 -12.41
C PRO A 212 9.78 -13.88 -11.15
N GLY A 213 9.87 -14.49 -9.96
CA GLY A 213 9.66 -13.80 -8.68
C GLY A 213 8.23 -13.35 -8.41
N PHE A 214 7.27 -13.77 -9.23
CA PHE A 214 5.85 -13.51 -9.05
C PHE A 214 5.07 -14.83 -8.91
N PRO A 215 4.96 -15.42 -7.73
CA PRO A 215 4.11 -16.59 -7.54
C PRO A 215 2.63 -16.19 -7.73
N PRO A 216 1.80 -17.05 -8.36
CA PRO A 216 0.37 -16.76 -8.58
C PRO A 216 -0.40 -16.43 -7.29
N THR A 217 0.02 -16.95 -6.14
CA THR A 217 -0.54 -16.63 -4.82
C THR A 217 -0.41 -15.15 -4.45
N ASP A 218 0.50 -14.39 -5.06
CA ASP A 218 0.58 -12.95 -4.89
C ASP A 218 -0.70 -12.25 -5.35
N LEU A 219 -1.37 -12.76 -6.40
CA LEU A 219 -2.65 -12.22 -6.87
C LEU A 219 -3.76 -12.40 -5.82
N GLU A 220 -3.89 -13.58 -5.24
CA GLU A 220 -4.89 -13.85 -4.20
C GLU A 220 -4.68 -12.94 -2.99
N LEU A 221 -3.43 -12.79 -2.58
CA LEU A 221 -3.06 -11.97 -1.43
C LEU A 221 -3.30 -10.48 -1.70
N ALA A 222 -3.02 -9.99 -2.90
CA ALA A 222 -3.12 -8.58 -3.25
C ALA A 222 -4.55 -8.14 -3.58
N LEU A 223 -5.36 -9.00 -4.20
CA LEU A 223 -6.68 -8.66 -4.71
C LEU A 223 -7.82 -8.93 -3.71
N THR A 224 -7.51 -9.15 -2.43
CA THR A 224 -8.50 -9.28 -1.36
C THR A 224 -8.73 -7.92 -0.69
N PRO A 225 -9.87 -7.24 -0.92
CA PRO A 225 -10.12 -5.91 -0.36
C PRO A 225 -10.21 -5.93 1.16
N ASP A 226 -9.75 -4.84 1.79
CA ASP A 226 -9.96 -4.55 3.23
C ASP A 226 -9.53 -5.69 4.17
N ARG A 227 -8.47 -6.43 3.77
CA ARG A 227 -7.98 -7.57 4.55
C ARG A 227 -7.44 -7.14 5.91
N PHE A 228 -6.90 -5.94 5.99
CA PHE A 228 -6.31 -5.41 7.21
C PHE A 228 -6.98 -4.10 7.62
N ASN A 229 -7.14 -3.91 8.92
CA ASN A 229 -7.79 -2.73 9.51
C ASN A 229 -6.75 -1.74 10.08
N PHE A 230 -5.78 -1.36 9.27
CA PHE A 230 -4.83 -0.30 9.57
C PHE A 230 -4.43 0.45 8.31
N ALA A 231 -4.01 1.71 8.46
CA ALA A 231 -3.42 2.52 7.40
C ALA A 231 -1.89 2.52 7.50
N MET A 232 -1.24 2.93 6.41
CA MET A 232 0.21 3.02 6.30
C MET A 232 0.66 4.47 6.03
N PRO A 233 0.61 5.36 7.03
CA PRO A 233 1.19 6.70 6.89
C PRO A 233 2.69 6.62 6.67
N ALA A 234 3.20 7.52 5.82
CA ALA A 234 4.61 7.67 5.55
C ALA A 234 5.16 8.94 6.20
N THR A 235 6.28 8.84 6.88
CA THR A 235 7.04 9.98 7.41
C THR A 235 8.34 10.11 6.64
N ARG A 236 8.69 11.34 6.23
CA ARG A 236 9.99 11.61 5.62
C ARG A 236 11.08 11.56 6.67
N GLU A 237 12.13 10.83 6.37
CA GLU A 237 13.37 10.79 7.14
C GLU A 237 14.55 11.03 6.20
N THR A 238 15.74 11.21 6.76
CA THR A 238 16.94 11.43 5.93
C THR A 238 17.20 10.21 5.04
N GLY A 239 17.05 10.40 3.73
CA GLY A 239 17.34 9.38 2.72
C GLY A 239 16.27 8.31 2.52
N HIS A 240 15.12 8.36 3.21
CA HIS A 240 14.05 7.37 3.01
C HIS A 240 12.69 7.87 3.50
N LEU A 241 11.63 7.14 3.14
CA LEU A 241 10.33 7.25 3.77
C LEU A 241 10.13 6.10 4.75
N ARG A 242 9.61 6.39 5.94
CA ARG A 242 9.27 5.39 6.95
C ARG A 242 7.77 5.17 6.97
N LEU A 243 7.32 3.96 6.66
CA LEU A 243 5.93 3.53 6.84
C LEU A 243 5.78 2.86 8.21
N THR A 244 4.69 3.20 8.88
CA THR A 244 4.29 2.56 10.13
C THR A 244 2.83 2.12 10.03
N LYS A 245 2.45 1.16 10.88
CA LYS A 245 1.06 0.78 11.07
C LYS A 245 0.36 1.85 11.92
N SER A 246 -0.73 2.42 11.40
CA SER A 246 -1.61 3.31 12.15
C SER A 246 -2.90 2.58 12.48
N ASP A 247 -3.07 2.18 13.73
CA ASP A 247 -4.30 1.58 14.19
C ASP A 247 -5.39 2.67 14.35
N GLN A 248 -6.62 2.35 13.97
CA GLN A 248 -7.76 3.28 14.03
C GLN A 248 -8.17 3.71 15.45
N THR A 249 -7.60 3.07 16.47
CA THR A 249 -7.95 3.30 17.87
C THR A 249 -7.23 4.48 18.54
N ASN A 250 -6.25 5.10 17.90
CA ASN A 250 -5.33 6.05 18.56
C ASN A 250 -5.54 7.53 18.15
N THR A 251 -6.76 7.94 17.78
CA THR A 251 -7.09 9.34 17.47
C THR A 251 -7.89 10.03 18.59
N ARG A 252 -7.61 9.69 19.86
CA ARG A 252 -8.09 10.46 21.03
C ARG A 252 -6.87 10.92 21.85
N SER A 253 -6.33 12.03 21.48
CA SER A 253 -5.54 12.89 22.38
C SER A 253 -5.64 14.34 21.92
#